data_a967ba9776b7df69ff229da7b17293fc
#
_entry.id   a967ba9776b7df69ff229da7b17293fc
#
_cell.length_a   1.000
_cell.length_b   1.000
_cell.length_c   1.000
_cell.angle_alpha   90.00
_cell.angle_beta   90.00
_cell.angle_gamma   90.00
#
_symmetry.space_group_name_H-M   'P 1'
#
loop_
_entity.id
_entity.type
_entity.pdbx_description
1 polymer ?
#
loop_
_entity_poly.entity_id
_entity_poly.type
_entity_poly.pdbx_seq_one_letter_code
_entity_poly.pdbx_strand_id
1 'polypeptide(L)'
;MDIRNLGEVSPFITKDGSEIRELLAYRNSAIRNQSLAQARLPVGSSTQEHYHSKTEEIYFITTGTGQMRIENEMQEVKAGDAIAIPPGKRHKLWNTGNETLTLLCCCAPAYEHSDTFITESVPETMRFRGR
;
A
#
# COMPACT_ATOMS: atom_id res chain seq x y z
N MET A 1 8.45 11.07 23.65
CA MET A 1 7.20 10.90 22.90
C MET A 1 7.54 10.90 21.40
N ASP A 2 7.09 9.87 20.68
CA ASP A 2 7.36 9.78 19.24
C ASP A 2 6.18 10.36 18.47
N ILE A 3 6.44 11.44 17.77
CA ILE A 3 5.44 12.12 16.94
C ILE A 3 6.08 12.35 15.57
N ARG A 4 5.36 12.01 14.50
CA ARG A 4 5.81 12.28 13.14
C ARG A 4 4.69 12.97 12.39
N ASN A 5 5.03 14.03 11.69
CA ASN A 5 4.07 14.75 10.87
C ASN A 5 4.25 14.33 9.41
N LEU A 6 3.14 14.10 8.73
CA LEU A 6 3.14 13.67 7.34
C LEU A 6 3.96 14.59 6.43
N GLY A 7 3.92 15.91 6.69
CA GLY A 7 4.67 16.89 5.91
C GLY A 7 6.18 16.83 6.09
N GLU A 8 6.66 16.12 7.10
CA GLU A 8 8.09 16.00 7.40
C GLU A 8 8.68 14.66 6.96
N VAL A 9 7.83 13.73 6.56
CA VAL A 9 8.27 12.37 6.19
C VAL A 9 8.52 12.32 4.70
N SER A 10 9.74 11.90 4.32
CA SER A 10 10.11 11.76 2.91
C SER A 10 9.43 10.54 2.29
N PRO A 11 8.88 10.68 1.08
CA PRO A 11 8.27 9.56 0.40
C PRO A 11 9.31 8.63 -0.22
N PHE A 12 8.92 7.37 -0.41
CA PHE A 12 9.70 6.43 -1.19
C PHE A 12 8.74 5.52 -1.98
N ILE A 13 9.27 4.84 -3.00
CA ILE A 13 8.49 3.91 -3.81
C ILE A 13 8.68 2.51 -3.25
N THR A 14 7.58 1.87 -2.89
CA THR A 14 7.62 0.50 -2.36
C THR A 14 7.70 -0.52 -3.49
N LYS A 15 7.85 -1.79 -3.09
CA LYS A 15 7.96 -2.92 -3.99
C LYS A 15 6.75 -3.04 -4.92
N ASP A 16 5.55 -2.68 -4.45
CA ASP A 16 4.32 -2.74 -5.24
C ASP A 16 4.12 -1.54 -6.16
N GLY A 17 5.03 -0.59 -6.17
CA GLY A 17 5.02 0.58 -7.05
C GLY A 17 4.35 1.81 -6.46
N SER A 18 3.73 1.72 -5.29
CA SER A 18 3.06 2.88 -4.68
C SER A 18 4.07 3.84 -4.02
N GLU A 19 3.70 5.12 -3.95
CA GLU A 19 4.45 6.11 -3.18
C GLU A 19 4.01 6.04 -1.73
N ILE A 20 4.97 5.85 -0.83
CA ILE A 20 4.70 5.64 0.60
C ILE A 20 5.41 6.69 1.44
N ARG A 21 4.70 7.19 2.45
CA ARG A 21 5.27 7.93 3.56
C ARG A 21 5.04 7.12 4.83
N GLU A 22 6.09 6.48 5.34
CA GLU A 22 6.00 5.70 6.57
C GLU A 22 5.99 6.66 7.75
N LEU A 23 4.88 6.71 8.48
CA LEU A 23 4.73 7.62 9.60
C LEU A 23 5.36 7.05 10.87
N LEU A 24 4.90 5.87 11.28
CA LEU A 24 5.39 5.23 12.51
C LEU A 24 5.60 3.74 12.29
N ALA A 25 6.77 3.27 12.70
CA ALA A 25 7.14 1.87 12.71
C ALA A 25 8.25 1.67 13.75
N TYR A 26 8.73 0.43 13.92
CA TYR A 26 9.81 0.18 14.86
C TYR A 26 11.11 0.87 14.46
N ARG A 27 11.27 1.23 13.19
CA ARG A 27 12.48 1.89 12.67
C ARG A 27 12.63 3.32 13.19
N ASN A 28 11.52 3.98 13.50
CA ASN A 28 11.54 5.40 13.87
C ASN A 28 10.79 5.72 15.16
N SER A 29 10.41 4.71 15.93
CA SER A 29 9.63 4.91 17.14
C SER A 29 9.76 3.72 18.09
N ALA A 30 9.09 3.83 19.24
CA ALA A 30 9.10 2.80 20.26
C ALA A 30 8.05 1.70 20.01
N ILE A 31 7.17 1.84 19.03
CA ILE A 31 6.18 0.79 18.76
C ILE A 31 6.85 -0.42 18.10
N ARG A 32 6.29 -1.61 18.33
CA ARG A 32 6.91 -2.86 17.86
C ARG A 32 5.98 -3.75 17.04
N ASN A 33 4.67 -3.61 17.21
CA ASN A 33 3.72 -4.60 16.69
C ASN A 33 2.96 -4.14 15.45
N GLN A 34 3.15 -2.90 15.01
CA GLN A 34 2.40 -2.36 13.88
C GLN A 34 3.16 -1.22 13.20
N SER A 35 2.70 -0.84 12.03
CA SER A 35 3.18 0.35 11.35
C SER A 35 2.00 1.11 10.74
N LEU A 36 2.18 2.42 10.56
CA LEU A 36 1.22 3.30 9.91
C LEU A 36 1.93 4.08 8.82
N ALA A 37 1.38 4.04 7.61
CA ALA A 37 1.92 4.75 6.47
C ALA A 37 0.80 5.36 5.65
N GLN A 38 1.13 6.38 4.85
CA GLN A 38 0.24 6.90 3.83
C GLN A 38 0.73 6.43 2.47
N ALA A 39 -0.18 5.88 1.66
CA ALA A 39 0.09 5.51 0.28
C ALA A 39 -0.63 6.45 -0.67
N ARG A 40 -0.02 6.73 -1.81
CA ARG A 40 -0.59 7.57 -2.86
C ARG A 40 -0.40 6.91 -4.20
N LEU A 41 -1.48 6.86 -4.98
CA LEU A 41 -1.49 6.33 -6.35
C LEU A 41 -1.96 7.44 -7.29
N PRO A 42 -1.11 7.86 -8.24
CA PRO A 42 -1.54 8.84 -9.24
C PRO A 42 -2.71 8.33 -10.09
N VAL A 43 -3.40 9.26 -10.75
CA VAL A 43 -4.47 8.92 -11.69
C VAL A 43 -3.97 7.92 -12.72
N GLY A 44 -4.76 6.88 -12.98
CA GLY A 44 -4.45 5.86 -13.98
C GLY A 44 -3.46 4.80 -13.53
N SER A 45 -2.96 4.86 -12.29
CA SER A 45 -1.99 3.89 -11.79
C SER A 45 -2.63 2.85 -10.87
N SER A 46 -1.84 1.84 -10.53
CA SER A 46 -2.25 0.79 -9.61
C SER A 46 -1.04 0.29 -8.86
N THR A 47 -1.28 -0.40 -7.73
CA THR A 47 -0.24 -1.24 -7.13
C THR A 47 -0.03 -2.45 -8.04
N GLN A 48 1.13 -3.10 -7.92
CA GLN A 48 1.28 -4.45 -8.45
C GLN A 48 0.56 -5.43 -7.53
N GLU A 49 0.00 -6.49 -8.09
CA GLU A 49 -0.59 -7.54 -7.25
C GLU A 49 0.48 -8.14 -6.36
N HIS A 50 0.20 -8.24 -5.07
CA HIS A 50 1.15 -8.76 -4.10
C HIS A 50 0.42 -9.29 -2.87
N TYR A 51 1.17 -9.97 -2.00
CA TYR A 51 0.68 -10.40 -0.69
C TYR A 51 1.79 -10.25 0.35
N HIS A 52 1.38 -10.25 1.61
CA HIS A 52 2.27 -10.31 2.76
C HIS A 52 1.99 -11.61 3.49
N SER A 53 3.02 -12.40 3.79
CA SER A 53 2.80 -13.72 4.39
C SER A 53 2.49 -13.63 5.88
N LYS A 54 3.04 -12.64 6.57
CA LYS A 54 2.90 -12.49 8.03
C LYS A 54 1.98 -11.34 8.43
N THR A 55 2.03 -10.24 7.68
CA THR A 55 1.31 -9.01 8.01
C THR A 55 -0.14 -9.11 7.60
N GLU A 56 -1.05 -8.78 8.53
CA GLU A 56 -2.39 -8.38 8.16
C GLU A 56 -2.39 -6.87 7.94
N GLU A 57 -3.22 -6.40 7.04
CA GLU A 57 -3.21 -4.99 6.66
C GLU A 57 -4.61 -4.41 6.61
N ILE A 58 -4.74 -3.14 6.96
CA ILE A 58 -5.96 -2.38 6.76
C ILE A 58 -5.61 -1.20 5.86
N TYR A 59 -6.38 -1.03 4.77
CA TYR A 59 -6.36 0.20 3.99
C TYR A 59 -7.54 1.07 4.43
N PHE A 60 -7.30 2.33 4.65
CA PHE A 60 -8.37 3.30 4.87
C PHE A 60 -8.24 4.42 3.83
N ILE A 61 -9.20 4.50 2.91
CA ILE A 61 -9.17 5.48 1.83
C ILE A 61 -9.52 6.85 2.40
N THR A 62 -8.65 7.83 2.21
CA THR A 62 -8.88 9.20 2.67
C THR A 62 -9.32 10.13 1.55
N THR A 63 -8.89 9.88 0.30
CA THR A 63 -9.22 10.73 -0.85
C THR A 63 -9.27 9.87 -2.10
N GLY A 64 -10.26 10.09 -2.93
CA GLY A 64 -10.35 9.48 -4.24
C GLY A 64 -11.23 8.24 -4.29
N THR A 65 -11.21 7.60 -5.45
CA THR A 65 -11.97 6.38 -5.73
C THR A 65 -11.08 5.37 -6.42
N GLY A 66 -11.35 4.10 -6.19
CA GLY A 66 -10.56 3.05 -6.78
C GLY A 66 -11.33 1.76 -6.94
N GLN A 67 -10.61 0.75 -7.40
CA GLN A 67 -11.11 -0.61 -7.45
C GLN A 67 -10.14 -1.50 -6.71
N MET A 68 -10.67 -2.32 -5.80
CA MET A 68 -9.89 -3.23 -4.97
C MET A 68 -10.17 -4.65 -5.36
N ARG A 69 -9.10 -5.44 -5.51
CA ARG A 69 -9.22 -6.89 -5.65
C ARG A 69 -8.49 -7.58 -4.52
N ILE A 70 -9.17 -8.53 -3.89
CA ILE A 70 -8.55 -9.45 -2.93
C ILE A 70 -8.89 -10.85 -3.41
N GLU A 71 -7.88 -11.63 -3.78
CA GLU A 71 -8.02 -12.93 -4.43
C GLU A 71 -8.94 -12.80 -5.66
N ASN A 72 -10.09 -13.41 -5.65
CA ASN A 72 -11.05 -13.36 -6.77
C ASN A 72 -12.18 -12.35 -6.58
N GLU A 73 -12.17 -11.61 -5.47
CA GLU A 73 -13.20 -10.61 -5.21
C GLU A 73 -12.75 -9.25 -5.70
N MET A 74 -13.66 -8.53 -6.35
CA MET A 74 -13.41 -7.20 -6.89
C MET A 74 -14.51 -6.27 -6.41
N GLN A 75 -14.15 -5.07 -5.93
CA GLN A 75 -15.13 -4.11 -5.44
C GLN A 75 -14.62 -2.68 -5.61
N GLU A 76 -15.55 -1.77 -5.91
CA GLU A 76 -15.24 -0.34 -5.91
C GLU A 76 -15.07 0.14 -4.47
N VAL A 77 -14.12 1.05 -4.28
CA VAL A 77 -13.82 1.67 -2.98
C VAL A 77 -13.69 3.17 -3.15
N LYS A 78 -13.97 3.90 -2.07
CA LYS A 78 -13.93 5.37 -2.07
C LYS A 78 -13.53 5.89 -0.71
N ALA A 79 -13.34 7.20 -0.63
CA ALA A 79 -13.00 7.87 0.63
C ALA A 79 -13.96 7.45 1.74
N GLY A 80 -13.40 7.08 2.89
CA GLY A 80 -14.14 6.60 4.04
C GLY A 80 -14.22 5.08 4.15
N ASP A 81 -13.84 4.34 3.11
CA ASP A 81 -13.87 2.87 3.16
C ASP A 81 -12.62 2.33 3.84
N ALA A 82 -12.83 1.35 4.71
CA ALA A 82 -11.76 0.57 5.31
C ALA A 82 -11.80 -0.84 4.73
N ILE A 83 -10.63 -1.34 4.32
CA ILE A 83 -10.49 -2.63 3.64
C ILE A 83 -9.59 -3.52 4.49
N ALA A 84 -10.10 -4.69 4.86
CA ALA A 84 -9.33 -5.68 5.62
C ALA A 84 -8.61 -6.62 4.67
N ILE A 85 -7.30 -6.77 4.85
CA ILE A 85 -6.46 -7.64 4.02
C ILE A 85 -5.76 -8.64 4.94
N PRO A 86 -6.29 -9.87 5.03
CA PRO A 86 -5.66 -10.91 5.86
C PRO A 86 -4.28 -11.32 5.32
N PRO A 87 -3.42 -11.90 6.15
CA PRO A 87 -2.13 -12.42 5.69
C PRO A 87 -2.31 -13.44 4.57
N GLY A 88 -1.38 -13.42 3.62
CA GLY A 88 -1.35 -14.37 2.52
C GLY A 88 -2.32 -14.07 1.39
N LYS A 89 -3.18 -13.07 1.51
CA LYS A 89 -4.15 -12.76 0.46
C LYS A 89 -3.56 -11.83 -0.58
N ARG A 90 -3.59 -12.25 -1.84
CA ARG A 90 -3.14 -11.44 -2.96
C ARG A 90 -4.11 -10.29 -3.17
N HIS A 91 -3.59 -9.10 -3.31
CA HIS A 91 -4.42 -7.92 -3.48
C HIS A 91 -3.79 -6.91 -4.42
N LYS A 92 -4.67 -6.09 -5.01
CA LYS A 92 -4.28 -5.05 -5.94
C LYS A 92 -5.30 -3.91 -5.86
N LEU A 93 -4.81 -2.68 -5.91
CA LEU A 93 -5.64 -1.49 -5.86
C LEU A 93 -5.36 -0.63 -7.09
N TRP A 94 -6.42 -0.27 -7.82
CA TRP A 94 -6.35 0.62 -8.97
C TRP A 94 -6.96 1.96 -8.62
N ASN A 95 -6.32 3.03 -9.06
CA ASN A 95 -6.95 4.36 -9.04
C ASN A 95 -7.84 4.48 -10.28
N THR A 96 -9.15 4.51 -10.09
CA THR A 96 -10.12 4.63 -11.17
C THR A 96 -10.77 6.01 -11.21
N GLY A 97 -10.34 6.92 -10.36
CA GLY A 97 -10.86 8.27 -10.28
C GLY A 97 -10.07 9.27 -11.10
N ASN A 98 -10.36 10.54 -10.87
CA ASN A 98 -9.74 11.66 -11.58
C ASN A 98 -8.84 12.51 -10.69
N GLU A 99 -8.47 11.99 -9.51
CA GLU A 99 -7.53 12.61 -8.59
C GLU A 99 -6.66 11.55 -7.96
N THR A 100 -5.58 11.95 -7.30
CA THR A 100 -4.70 11.01 -6.60
C THR A 100 -5.50 10.23 -5.56
N LEU A 101 -5.37 8.90 -5.59
CA LEU A 101 -5.97 8.03 -4.60
C LEU A 101 -5.03 7.99 -3.39
N THR A 102 -5.53 8.41 -2.23
CA THR A 102 -4.73 8.50 -1.01
C THR A 102 -5.36 7.63 0.06
N LEU A 103 -4.52 6.88 0.76
CA LEU A 103 -5.00 5.96 1.77
C LEU A 103 -3.99 5.82 2.91
N LEU A 104 -4.48 5.40 4.06
CA LEU A 104 -3.63 4.99 5.17
C LEU A 104 -3.49 3.47 5.14
N CYS A 105 -2.29 2.99 5.45
CA CYS A 105 -1.99 1.57 5.53
C CYS A 105 -1.55 1.25 6.95
N CYS A 106 -2.32 0.40 7.63
CA CYS A 106 -1.98 -0.10 8.97
C CYS A 106 -1.55 -1.55 8.82
N CYS A 107 -0.33 -1.85 9.21
CA CYS A 107 0.24 -3.21 9.11
C CYS A 107 0.57 -3.77 10.48
N ALA A 108 0.20 -5.01 10.75
CA ALA A 108 0.52 -5.72 11.98
C ALA A 108 0.83 -7.18 11.66
N PRO A 109 2.06 -7.66 11.90
CA PRO A 109 3.24 -6.88 12.28
C PRO A 109 3.58 -5.80 11.25
N ALA A 110 4.50 -4.91 11.61
CA ALA A 110 4.89 -3.78 10.78
C ALA A 110 5.28 -4.21 9.36
N TYR A 111 5.03 -3.34 8.41
CA TYR A 111 5.41 -3.57 7.01
C TYR A 111 6.90 -3.89 6.90
N GLU A 112 7.21 -4.95 6.13
CA GLU A 112 8.56 -5.34 5.79
C GLU A 112 8.66 -5.60 4.29
N HIS A 113 9.68 -5.02 3.68
CA HIS A 113 9.96 -5.26 2.27
C HIS A 113 10.20 -6.76 2.00
N SER A 114 10.86 -7.44 2.94
CA SER A 114 11.14 -8.88 2.85
C SER A 114 9.90 -9.76 3.00
N ASP A 115 8.79 -9.22 3.51
CA ASP A 115 7.52 -9.93 3.64
C ASP A 115 6.52 -9.50 2.57
N THR A 116 7.00 -8.90 1.49
CA THR A 116 6.17 -8.44 0.37
C THR A 116 6.55 -9.23 -0.87
N PHE A 117 5.58 -9.95 -1.43
CA PHE A 117 5.79 -10.87 -2.56
C PHE A 117 4.93 -10.45 -3.75
N ILE A 118 5.58 -10.05 -4.83
CA ILE A 118 4.89 -9.62 -6.05
C ILE A 118 4.46 -10.86 -6.84
N THR A 119 3.21 -10.89 -7.26
CA THR A 119 2.62 -12.05 -7.94
C THR A 119 2.22 -11.78 -9.40
N GLU A 120 2.29 -10.52 -9.85
CA GLU A 120 2.01 -10.23 -11.25
C GLU A 120 3.30 -10.08 -12.05
N SER A 121 3.22 -10.46 -13.33
CA SER A 121 4.35 -10.35 -14.23
C SER A 121 4.58 -8.91 -14.64
N VAL A 122 5.86 -8.49 -14.63
CA VAL A 122 6.25 -7.21 -15.22
C VAL A 122 6.17 -7.35 -16.74
N PRO A 123 5.53 -6.39 -17.45
CA PRO A 123 5.49 -6.43 -18.92
C PRO A 123 6.90 -6.54 -19.50
N GLU A 124 7.05 -7.29 -20.57
CA GLU A 124 8.35 -7.56 -21.18
C GLU A 124 9.09 -6.28 -21.54
N THR A 125 8.40 -5.28 -22.07
CA THR A 125 8.98 -3.99 -22.39
C THR A 125 9.58 -3.31 -21.19
N MET A 126 8.98 -3.46 -20.02
CA MET A 126 9.49 -2.88 -18.76
C MET A 126 10.66 -3.67 -18.23
N ARG A 127 10.72 -4.97 -18.44
CA ARG A 127 11.86 -5.78 -18.00
C ARG A 127 13.15 -5.35 -18.68
N PHE A 128 13.09 -5.08 -19.97
CA PHE A 128 14.27 -4.63 -20.71
C PHE A 128 14.66 -3.21 -20.35
N ARG A 129 13.68 -2.35 -20.08
CA ARG A 129 13.91 -0.96 -19.72
C ARG A 129 14.46 -0.80 -18.31
N GLY A 130 14.24 -1.76 -17.45
CA GLY A 130 14.75 -1.75 -16.08
C GLY A 130 16.19 -2.21 -15.98
N ARG A 131 16.85 -2.40 -17.08
CA ARG A 131 18.25 -2.83 -17.13
C ARG A 131 19.12 -1.79 -17.79
#